data_820495acd742479a73727e91438a6de5
#
_entry.id   820495acd742479a73727e91438a6de5
#
_cell.length_a   1.000
_cell.length_b   1.000
_cell.length_c   1.000
_cell.angle_alpha   90.00
_cell.angle_beta   90.00
_cell.angle_gamma   90.00
#
_symmetry.space_group_name_H-M   'P 1'
#
loop_
_entity.id
_entity.type
_entity.pdbx_description
1 polymer ?
#
loop_
_entity_poly.entity_id
_entity_poly.type
_entity_poly.pdbx_seq_one_letter_code
_entity_poly.pdbx_strand_id
1 'polypeptide(L)'
;MAFLQELLELEAIYVGEARLNIARPGQNPSLIRAWGPHASFIYRDRLADTRNGTTFGLTGQWGDRVSGSIADPNIGLRGGQRVRVGESVKELVTAPDLGFFFENAVAA
;
A
#
# COMPACT_ATOMS: atom_id res chain seq x y z
N MET A 1 11.67 15.69 10.43
CA MET A 1 10.21 15.46 10.23
C MET A 1 9.34 16.01 11.33
N ALA A 2 9.74 15.91 12.61
CA ALA A 2 8.96 16.45 13.72
C ALA A 2 8.68 17.96 13.59
N PHE A 3 9.64 18.75 13.13
CA PHE A 3 9.46 20.19 12.91
C PHE A 3 8.38 20.48 11.86
N LEU A 4 8.39 19.77 10.73
CA LEU A 4 7.42 19.96 9.67
C LEU A 4 6.01 19.51 10.10
N GLN A 5 5.93 18.42 10.84
CA GLN A 5 4.69 17.91 11.41
C GLN A 5 4.05 18.92 12.35
N GLU A 6 4.85 19.50 13.24
CA GLU A 6 4.38 20.51 14.18
C GLU A 6 3.96 21.81 13.48
N LEU A 7 4.77 22.28 12.52
CA LEU A 7 4.49 23.49 11.77
C LEU A 7 3.17 23.40 10.98
N LEU A 8 2.88 22.26 10.40
CA LEU A 8 1.69 22.03 9.58
C LEU A 8 0.53 21.41 10.36
N GLU A 9 0.69 21.22 11.68
CA GLU A 9 -0.32 20.60 12.55
C GLU A 9 -0.80 19.24 12.04
N LEU A 10 0.13 18.42 11.56
CA LEU A 10 -0.15 17.09 11.03
C LEU A 10 -0.11 16.03 12.14
N GLU A 11 -1.02 15.08 12.08
CA GLU A 11 -1.00 13.92 12.98
C GLU A 11 0.22 13.03 12.73
N ALA A 12 0.55 12.79 11.47
CA ALA A 12 1.68 11.96 11.08
C ALA A 12 2.19 12.32 9.68
N ILE A 13 3.48 12.07 9.46
CA ILE A 13 4.13 12.20 8.15
C ILE A 13 4.73 10.85 7.78
N TYR A 14 4.39 10.38 6.59
CA TYR A 14 4.94 9.15 6.02
C TYR A 14 5.79 9.48 4.81
N VAL A 15 6.99 8.93 4.76
CA VAL A 15 7.91 9.09 3.63
C VAL A 15 7.95 7.78 2.85
N GLY A 16 7.61 7.86 1.57
CA GLY A 16 7.68 6.71 0.68
C GLY A 16 9.13 6.34 0.38
N GLU A 17 9.59 5.20 0.89
CA GLU A 17 10.96 4.72 0.71
C GLU A 17 11.09 3.62 -0.32
N ALA A 18 9.96 3.09 -0.80
CA ALA A 18 9.93 2.01 -1.79
C ALA A 18 10.67 2.42 -3.07
N ARG A 19 11.42 1.49 -3.60
CA ARG A 19 12.17 1.65 -4.84
C ARG A 19 11.79 0.60 -5.85
N LEU A 20 11.80 0.98 -7.11
CA LEU A 20 11.50 0.12 -8.24
C LEU A 20 12.75 -0.07 -9.08
N ASN A 21 13.06 -1.31 -9.42
CA ASN A 21 14.15 -1.61 -10.34
C ASN A 21 13.60 -1.63 -11.77
N ILE A 22 14.05 -0.67 -12.58
CA ILE A 22 13.65 -0.53 -13.99
C ILE A 22 14.63 -1.17 -14.96
N ALA A 23 15.71 -1.79 -14.47
CA ALA A 23 16.68 -2.47 -15.33
C ALA A 23 16.10 -3.76 -15.92
N ARG A 24 16.56 -4.12 -17.11
CA ARG A 24 16.21 -5.40 -17.74
C ARG A 24 16.86 -6.57 -16.99
N PRO A 25 16.28 -7.78 -17.05
CA PRO A 25 16.92 -8.95 -16.47
C PRO A 25 18.38 -9.13 -16.97
N GLY A 26 19.28 -9.44 -16.04
CA GLY A 26 20.71 -9.64 -16.33
C GLY A 26 21.54 -8.38 -16.42
N GLN A 27 20.96 -7.20 -16.22
CA GLN A 27 21.68 -5.93 -16.17
C GLN A 27 21.84 -5.44 -14.73
N ASN A 28 22.76 -4.49 -14.54
CA ASN A 28 22.94 -3.86 -13.24
C ASN A 28 21.64 -3.18 -12.78
N PRO A 29 21.31 -3.28 -11.50
CA PRO A 29 20.08 -2.65 -11.00
C PRO A 29 20.07 -1.14 -11.21
N SER A 30 18.94 -0.63 -11.66
CA SER A 30 18.66 0.81 -11.75
C SER A 30 17.43 1.10 -10.92
N LEU A 31 17.66 1.66 -9.72
CA LEU A 31 16.61 1.87 -8.72
C LEU A 31 16.10 3.30 -8.78
N ILE A 32 14.79 3.43 -8.93
CA ILE A 32 14.08 4.71 -8.81
C ILE A 32 13.11 4.68 -7.63
N ARG A 33 12.77 5.84 -7.09
CA ARG A 33 11.76 5.92 -6.05
C ARG A 33 10.37 5.70 -6.64
N ALA A 34 9.60 4.79 -6.04
CA ALA A 34 8.25 4.48 -6.50
C ALA A 34 7.28 5.65 -6.32
N TRP A 35 7.41 6.39 -5.20
CA TRP A 35 6.56 7.55 -4.94
C TRP A 35 6.94 8.78 -5.77
N GLY A 36 8.23 8.99 -6.04
CA GLY A 36 8.72 10.17 -6.75
C GLY A 36 8.72 11.46 -5.91
N PRO A 37 8.82 12.63 -6.57
CA PRO A 37 8.91 13.93 -5.88
C PRO A 37 7.53 14.53 -5.53
N HIS A 38 6.57 13.70 -5.26
CA HIS A 38 5.19 14.10 -5.01
C HIS A 38 4.86 14.14 -3.53
N ALA A 39 3.86 14.93 -3.16
CA ALA A 39 3.33 14.97 -1.80
C ALA A 39 1.81 14.88 -1.84
N SER A 40 1.23 14.29 -0.81
CA SER A 40 -0.21 14.18 -0.66
C SER A 40 -0.61 14.45 0.78
N PHE A 41 -1.61 15.30 0.96
CA PHE A 41 -2.24 15.55 2.26
C PHE A 41 -3.60 14.87 2.25
N ILE A 42 -3.85 14.03 3.24
CA ILE A 42 -5.11 13.31 3.37
C ILE A 42 -5.66 13.41 4.80
N TYR A 43 -6.97 13.43 4.91
CA TYR A 43 -7.66 13.26 6.18
C TYR A 43 -8.00 11.78 6.37
N ARG A 44 -7.59 11.23 7.50
CA ARG A 44 -7.86 9.83 7.83
C ARG A 44 -8.57 9.72 9.16
N ASP A 45 -9.74 9.09 9.15
CA ASP A 45 -10.46 8.67 10.34
C ASP A 45 -10.21 7.16 10.53
N ARG A 46 -9.50 6.81 11.60
CA ARG A 46 -9.15 5.40 11.89
C ARG A 46 -10.35 4.56 12.30
N LEU A 47 -11.42 5.18 12.73
CA LEU A 47 -12.64 4.51 13.16
C LEU A 47 -13.70 4.49 12.06
N ALA A 48 -13.40 5.00 10.88
CA ALA A 48 -14.32 4.99 9.76
C ALA A 48 -14.52 3.56 9.24
N ASP A 49 -15.77 3.24 8.98
CA ASP A 49 -16.18 1.98 8.37
C ASP A 49 -17.17 2.23 7.23
N THR A 50 -17.80 1.20 6.71
CA THR A 50 -18.77 1.33 5.61
C THR A 50 -20.08 2.02 6.00
N ARG A 51 -20.31 2.26 7.30
CA ARG A 51 -21.55 2.84 7.83
C ARG A 51 -21.33 4.16 8.54
N ASN A 52 -20.18 4.32 9.20
CA ASN A 52 -19.91 5.46 10.07
C ASN A 52 -18.54 6.05 9.77
N GLY A 53 -18.43 7.36 10.01
CA GLY A 53 -17.18 8.10 9.84
C GLY A 53 -16.95 8.51 8.39
N THR A 54 -16.00 9.44 8.23
CA THR A 54 -15.58 9.95 6.92
C THR A 54 -14.07 9.96 6.86
N THR A 55 -13.52 9.32 5.86
CA THR A 55 -12.08 9.25 5.62
C THR A 55 -11.80 9.41 4.13
N PHE A 56 -10.58 9.85 3.79
CA PHE A 56 -10.17 9.98 2.38
C PHE A 56 -10.30 8.66 1.63
N GLY A 57 -9.86 7.57 2.23
CA GLY A 57 -9.94 6.27 1.60
C GLY A 57 -9.91 5.14 2.61
N LEU A 58 -10.28 3.98 2.15
CA LEU A 58 -10.21 2.76 2.95
C LEU A 58 -9.91 1.55 2.05
N THR A 59 -9.48 0.48 2.68
CA THR A 59 -9.31 -0.82 2.01
C THR A 59 -10.49 -1.70 2.32
N GLY A 60 -11.27 -2.04 1.30
CA GLY A 60 -12.37 -3.00 1.41
C GLY A 60 -11.85 -4.43 1.30
N GLN A 61 -12.34 -5.30 2.16
CA GLN A 61 -12.02 -6.73 2.14
C GLN A 61 -13.27 -7.55 1.91
N TRP A 62 -13.20 -8.46 0.97
CA TRP A 62 -14.26 -9.43 0.70
C TRP A 62 -13.88 -10.79 1.28
N GLY A 63 -14.64 -11.24 2.27
CA GLY A 63 -14.35 -12.48 2.98
C GLY A 63 -13.12 -12.39 3.88
N ASP A 64 -12.73 -13.50 4.43
CA ASP A 64 -11.56 -13.60 5.30
C ASP A 64 -10.29 -13.90 4.53
N ARG A 65 -9.15 -13.61 5.13
CA ARG A 65 -7.86 -14.04 4.62
C ARG A 65 -7.79 -15.56 4.65
N VAL A 66 -7.45 -16.16 3.50
CA VAL A 66 -7.38 -17.61 3.35
C VAL A 66 -5.93 -18.06 3.53
N SER A 67 -5.73 -19.04 4.39
CA SER A 67 -4.43 -19.68 4.60
C SER A 67 -4.68 -21.18 4.87
N GLY A 68 -4.00 -22.03 4.12
CA GLY A 68 -4.15 -23.46 4.30
C GLY A 68 -3.17 -24.28 3.48
N SER A 69 -3.05 -25.56 3.80
CA SER A 69 -2.24 -26.49 3.04
C SER A 69 -3.04 -27.73 2.68
N ILE A 70 -2.78 -28.25 1.48
CA ILE A 70 -3.45 -29.42 0.93
C ILE A 70 -2.36 -30.42 0.52
N ALA A 71 -2.49 -31.67 0.96
CA ALA A 71 -1.59 -32.74 0.50
C ALA A 71 -1.82 -32.99 -0.99
N ASP A 72 -0.74 -32.96 -1.76
CA ASP A 72 -0.78 -33.22 -3.20
C ASP A 72 0.21 -34.31 -3.58
N PRO A 73 -0.29 -35.49 -3.94
CA PRO A 73 0.58 -36.62 -4.28
C PRO A 73 1.30 -36.45 -5.61
N ASN A 74 0.90 -35.47 -6.43
CA ASN A 74 1.46 -35.22 -7.76
C ASN A 74 2.66 -34.26 -7.76
N ILE A 75 3.06 -33.76 -6.59
CA ILE A 75 4.23 -32.88 -6.45
C ILE A 75 5.47 -33.73 -6.25
N GLY A 76 6.37 -33.75 -7.24
CA GLY A 76 7.62 -34.52 -7.16
C GLY A 76 7.41 -36.02 -7.08
N LEU A 77 8.47 -36.75 -6.73
CA LEU A 77 8.45 -38.18 -6.68
C LEU A 77 7.65 -38.77 -5.49
N ARG A 78 7.67 -38.05 -4.37
CA ARG A 78 7.10 -38.56 -3.09
C ARG A 78 5.86 -37.78 -2.64
N GLY A 79 5.34 -36.92 -3.50
CA GLY A 79 4.29 -35.98 -3.13
C GLY A 79 4.79 -34.80 -2.31
N GLY A 80 3.90 -33.90 -1.95
CA GLY A 80 4.21 -32.72 -1.17
C GLY A 80 2.95 -32.03 -0.67
N GLN A 81 3.12 -30.81 -0.20
CA GLN A 81 2.01 -29.98 0.25
C GLN A 81 1.87 -28.73 -0.61
N ARG A 82 0.65 -28.45 -1.03
CA ARG A 82 0.30 -27.21 -1.72
C ARG A 82 -0.21 -26.21 -0.69
N VAL A 83 0.54 -25.13 -0.51
CA VAL A 83 0.17 -24.05 0.41
C VAL A 83 -0.59 -22.98 -0.38
N ARG A 84 -1.73 -22.56 0.16
CA ARG A 84 -2.52 -21.46 -0.39
C ARG A 84 -2.63 -20.35 0.64
N VAL A 85 -2.29 -19.13 0.23
CA VAL A 85 -2.47 -17.93 1.04
C VAL A 85 -3.04 -16.85 0.11
N GLY A 86 -4.09 -16.21 0.56
CA GLY A 86 -4.68 -15.15 -0.26
C GLY A 86 -5.71 -14.33 0.48
N GLU A 87 -6.00 -13.18 -0.09
CA GLU A 87 -7.05 -12.28 0.36
C GLU A 87 -7.63 -11.53 -0.83
N SER A 88 -8.88 -11.09 -0.71
CA SER A 88 -9.53 -10.25 -1.70
C SER A 88 -9.75 -8.88 -1.09
N VAL A 89 -8.95 -7.91 -1.54
CA VAL A 89 -8.99 -6.54 -1.06
C VAL A 89 -9.03 -5.56 -2.22
N LYS A 90 -9.56 -4.38 -1.94
CA LYS A 90 -9.55 -3.27 -2.90
C LYS A 90 -9.38 -1.95 -2.14
N GLU A 91 -8.42 -1.17 -2.56
CA GLU A 91 -8.24 0.20 -2.08
C GLU A 91 -9.26 1.11 -2.75
N LEU A 92 -9.98 1.89 -1.94
CA LEU A 92 -11.05 2.76 -2.39
C LEU A 92 -10.81 4.18 -1.91
N VAL A 93 -11.03 5.15 -2.80
CA VAL A 93 -11.12 6.55 -2.43
C VAL A 93 -12.59 6.87 -2.18
N THR A 94 -12.97 7.07 -0.92
CA THR A 94 -14.36 7.25 -0.52
C THR A 94 -14.77 8.72 -0.47
N ALA A 95 -13.84 9.62 -0.18
CA ALA A 95 -14.08 11.05 -0.09
C ALA A 95 -12.91 11.82 -0.73
N PRO A 96 -12.91 12.03 -2.06
CA PRO A 96 -11.80 12.68 -2.76
C PRO A 96 -11.52 14.10 -2.27
N ASP A 97 -12.54 14.80 -1.77
CA ASP A 97 -12.41 16.17 -1.27
C ASP A 97 -11.59 16.28 0.03
N LEU A 98 -11.35 15.16 0.70
CA LEU A 98 -10.53 15.08 1.92
C LEU A 98 -9.05 14.85 1.65
N GLY A 99 -8.63 14.91 0.40
CA GLY A 99 -7.25 14.76 0.00
C GLY A 99 -6.82 15.81 -1.01
N PHE A 100 -5.53 16.17 -0.98
CA PHE A 100 -4.93 17.06 -1.96
C PHE A 100 -3.57 16.50 -2.38
N PHE A 101 -3.33 16.42 -3.68
CA PHE A 101 -2.11 15.92 -4.25
C PHE A 101 -1.29 17.04 -4.88
N PHE A 102 -0.02 17.11 -4.50
CA PHE A 102 0.94 18.04 -5.07
C PHE A 102 1.90 17.26 -5.99
N GLU A 103 1.77 17.49 -7.27
CA GLU A 103 2.69 16.93 -8.25
C GLU A 103 3.99 17.72 -8.25
N ASN A 104 5.13 17.03 -8.21
CA ASN A 104 6.46 17.63 -8.18
C ASN A 104 6.62 18.68 -7.05
N ALA A 105 6.19 18.31 -5.84
CA ALA A 105 6.25 19.21 -4.67
C ALA A 105 7.68 19.55 -4.24
N VAL A 106 8.64 18.69 -4.57
CA VAL A 106 10.06 18.89 -4.28
C VAL A 106 10.88 18.74 -5.55
N ALA A 107 12.04 19.39 -5.58
CA ALA A 107 12.98 19.21 -6.67
C ALA A 107 13.56 17.79 -6.66
N ALA A 108 13.55 17.17 -7.80
CA ALA A 108 14.07 15.81 -7.96
C ALA A 108 15.60 15.81 -8.02
#